data_5a056ec0efe3a61366516df82dd7122c
#
_entry.id   5a056ec0efe3a61366516df82dd7122c
#
_cell.length_a   1.000
_cell.length_b   1.000
_cell.length_c   1.000
_cell.angle_alpha   90.00
_cell.angle_beta   90.00
_cell.angle_gamma   90.00
#
_symmetry.space_group_name_H-M   'P 1'
#
loop_
_entity.id
_entity.type
_entity.pdbx_description
1 polymer ?
#
loop_
_entity_poly.entity_id
_entity_poly.type
_entity_poly.pdbx_seq_one_letter_code
_entity_poly.pdbx_strand_id
1 'polypeptide(L)'
;MRSLIPFAATEPKTRLAPVLDPDERAAFARVMLSSVVETVIAAGLEPTVLATAPITDPLPAAASIVVDDQPLTAAVNEQLAADSPMLVVMADLPLLRAADIHDLVATDADLTIAPGLGGGTNAFCTREPAFRVDYHGASYLDHRAA
;
A
#
# COMPACT_ATOMS: atom_id res chain seq x y z
N MET A 1 1.79 10.71 11.60
CA MET A 1 2.42 9.69 10.75
C MET A 1 1.77 9.69 9.38
N ARG A 2 2.55 9.73 8.35
CA ARG A 2 2.06 9.67 6.98
C ARG A 2 1.71 8.24 6.60
N SER A 3 0.64 8.05 5.82
CA SER A 3 0.25 6.74 5.30
C SER A 3 0.25 6.75 3.77
N LEU A 4 0.77 5.68 3.18
CA LEU A 4 0.93 5.52 1.74
C LEU A 4 0.25 4.23 1.29
N ILE A 5 -0.54 4.33 0.21
CA ILE A 5 -1.22 3.17 -0.39
C ILE A 5 -0.78 3.07 -1.85
N PRO A 6 0.21 2.23 -2.17
CA PRO A 6 0.60 2.00 -3.55
C PRO A 6 -0.52 1.33 -4.35
N PHE A 7 -0.79 1.79 -5.57
CA PHE A 7 -1.86 1.28 -6.40
C PHE A 7 -1.43 1.23 -7.88
N ALA A 8 -1.43 0.02 -8.46
CA ALA A 8 -1.20 -0.16 -9.88
C ALA A 8 -2.51 0.11 -10.63
N ALA A 9 -2.63 1.30 -11.22
CA ALA A 9 -3.84 1.72 -11.95
C ALA A 9 -3.95 1.09 -13.34
N THR A 10 -2.84 0.53 -13.86
CA THR A 10 -2.79 -0.16 -15.15
C THR A 10 -2.51 -1.65 -14.91
N GLU A 11 -3.20 -2.52 -15.67
CA GLU A 11 -3.09 -3.97 -15.56
C GLU A 11 -3.17 -4.51 -14.11
N PRO A 12 -4.14 -4.05 -13.29
CA PRO A 12 -4.25 -4.52 -11.92
C PRO A 12 -4.70 -5.97 -11.87
N LYS A 13 -4.25 -6.70 -10.84
CA LYS A 13 -4.75 -8.05 -10.58
C LYS A 13 -4.57 -9.03 -11.73
N THR A 14 -3.41 -9.03 -12.40
CA THR A 14 -3.13 -9.92 -13.53
C THR A 14 -3.27 -11.41 -13.19
N ARG A 15 -3.04 -11.79 -11.93
CA ARG A 15 -3.26 -13.16 -11.46
C ARG A 15 -4.74 -13.61 -11.55
N LEU A 16 -5.69 -12.67 -11.67
CA LEU A 16 -7.11 -12.95 -11.84
C LEU A 16 -7.53 -13.02 -13.32
N ALA A 17 -6.58 -12.91 -14.25
CA ALA A 17 -6.86 -12.94 -15.68
C ALA A 17 -7.67 -14.15 -16.16
N PRO A 18 -7.48 -15.38 -15.60
CA PRO A 18 -8.29 -16.53 -15.99
C PRO A 18 -9.76 -16.44 -15.58
N VAL A 19 -10.09 -15.57 -14.60
CA VAL A 19 -11.44 -15.46 -14.01
C VAL A 19 -12.15 -14.19 -14.43
N LEU A 20 -11.39 -13.07 -14.51
CA LEU A 20 -11.97 -11.74 -14.79
C LEU A 20 -11.35 -11.15 -16.07
N ASP A 21 -12.15 -10.43 -16.86
CA ASP A 21 -11.63 -9.65 -17.97
C ASP A 21 -10.91 -8.38 -17.44
N PRO A 22 -10.20 -7.61 -18.32
CA PRO A 22 -9.46 -6.43 -17.88
C PRO A 22 -10.33 -5.37 -17.19
N ASP A 23 -11.55 -5.13 -17.66
CA ASP A 23 -12.45 -4.14 -17.05
C ASP A 23 -12.95 -4.59 -15.68
N GLU A 24 -13.27 -5.88 -15.55
CA GLU A 24 -13.66 -6.48 -14.27
C GLU A 24 -12.52 -6.43 -13.26
N ARG A 25 -11.29 -6.75 -13.68
CA ARG A 25 -10.11 -6.64 -12.81
C ARG A 25 -9.89 -5.21 -12.33
N ALA A 26 -10.02 -4.24 -13.24
CA ALA A 26 -9.85 -2.83 -12.89
C ALA A 26 -10.94 -2.38 -11.90
N ALA A 27 -12.19 -2.76 -12.11
CA ALA A 27 -13.29 -2.43 -11.20
C ALA A 27 -13.07 -3.06 -9.82
N PHE A 28 -12.65 -4.33 -9.76
CA PHE A 28 -12.38 -5.04 -8.53
C PHE A 28 -11.22 -4.38 -7.75
N ALA A 29 -10.15 -4.01 -8.44
CA ALA A 29 -9.01 -3.32 -7.84
C ALA A 29 -9.42 -1.97 -7.23
N ARG A 30 -10.29 -1.21 -7.91
CA ARG A 30 -10.77 0.08 -7.38
C ARG A 30 -11.64 -0.08 -6.15
N VAL A 31 -12.48 -1.13 -6.11
CA VAL A 31 -13.30 -1.44 -4.93
C VAL A 31 -12.40 -1.75 -3.73
N MET A 32 -11.37 -2.56 -3.92
CA MET A 32 -10.42 -2.87 -2.85
C MET A 32 -9.64 -1.64 -2.41
N LEU A 33 -9.20 -0.81 -3.35
CA LEU A 33 -8.52 0.45 -3.02
C LEU A 33 -9.40 1.34 -2.15
N SER A 34 -10.66 1.54 -2.54
CA SER A 34 -11.60 2.34 -1.75
C SER A 34 -11.77 1.80 -0.34
N SER A 35 -11.88 0.48 -0.20
CA SER A 35 -12.00 -0.17 1.10
C SER A 35 -10.77 0.08 1.99
N VAL A 36 -9.58 -0.05 1.43
CA VAL A 36 -8.32 0.21 2.16
C VAL A 36 -8.22 1.68 2.56
N VAL A 37 -8.52 2.59 1.64
CA VAL A 37 -8.52 4.04 1.91
C VAL A 37 -9.45 4.38 3.08
N GLU A 38 -10.68 3.87 3.04
CA GLU A 38 -11.66 4.11 4.10
C GLU A 38 -11.19 3.54 5.45
N THR A 39 -10.56 2.38 5.44
CA THR A 39 -10.03 1.74 6.65
C THR A 39 -8.90 2.54 7.26
N VAL A 40 -7.99 3.07 6.46
CA VAL A 40 -6.90 3.94 6.94
C VAL A 40 -7.45 5.23 7.54
N ILE A 41 -8.48 5.83 6.91
CA ILE A 41 -9.15 7.02 7.46
C ILE A 41 -9.84 6.69 8.78
N ALA A 42 -10.52 5.54 8.86
CA ALA A 42 -11.17 5.10 10.10
C ALA A 42 -10.17 4.86 11.23
N ALA A 43 -8.92 4.55 10.91
CA ALA A 43 -7.84 4.41 11.89
C ALA A 43 -7.27 5.77 12.35
N GLY A 44 -7.76 6.89 11.82
CA GLY A 44 -7.34 8.23 12.20
C GLY A 44 -6.17 8.80 11.39
N LEU A 45 -5.85 8.20 10.26
CA LEU A 45 -4.76 8.64 9.39
C LEU A 45 -5.28 9.26 8.09
N GLU A 46 -4.44 10.07 7.45
CA GLU A 46 -4.75 10.67 6.15
C GLU A 46 -3.93 9.96 5.09
N PRO A 47 -4.55 9.10 4.24
CA PRO A 47 -3.81 8.32 3.26
C PRO A 47 -3.44 9.13 2.02
N THR A 48 -2.26 8.83 1.48
CA THR A 48 -1.86 9.23 0.14
C THR A 48 -1.84 7.98 -0.75
N VAL A 49 -2.62 7.99 -1.81
CA VAL A 49 -2.61 6.92 -2.82
C VAL A 49 -1.48 7.23 -3.81
N LEU A 50 -0.52 6.32 -3.91
CA LEU A 50 0.57 6.41 -4.87
C LEU A 50 0.18 5.56 -6.09
N ALA A 51 -0.30 6.20 -7.14
CA ALA A 51 -0.87 5.54 -8.31
C ALA A 51 0.09 5.58 -9.50
N THR A 52 0.11 4.51 -10.30
CA THR A 52 0.92 4.44 -11.53
C THR A 52 0.33 5.25 -12.69
N ALA A 53 -0.94 5.64 -12.60
CA ALA A 53 -1.63 6.48 -13.56
C ALA A 53 -2.76 7.24 -12.85
N PRO A 54 -3.30 8.31 -13.46
CA PRO A 54 -4.39 9.07 -12.85
C PRO A 54 -5.60 8.20 -12.49
N ILE A 55 -6.20 8.47 -11.34
CA ILE A 55 -7.41 7.81 -10.85
C ILE A 55 -8.58 8.76 -11.09
N THR A 56 -9.57 8.31 -11.86
CA THR A 56 -10.76 9.12 -12.20
C THR A 56 -11.92 8.90 -11.23
N ASP A 57 -11.94 7.77 -10.51
CA ASP A 57 -13.00 7.49 -9.54
C ASP A 57 -12.82 8.36 -8.29
N PRO A 58 -13.93 8.88 -7.71
CA PRO A 58 -13.82 9.71 -6.53
C PRO A 58 -13.33 8.91 -5.31
N LEU A 59 -12.42 9.51 -4.55
CA LEU A 59 -11.96 9.02 -3.26
C LEU A 59 -12.43 9.97 -2.15
N PRO A 60 -12.48 9.52 -0.88
CA PRO A 60 -12.80 10.40 0.23
C PRO A 60 -11.89 11.64 0.26
N ALA A 61 -12.44 12.78 0.69
CA ALA A 61 -11.72 14.05 0.69
C ALA A 61 -10.46 14.06 1.54
N ALA A 62 -10.36 13.17 2.55
CA ALA A 62 -9.17 13.05 3.39
C ALA A 62 -8.02 12.33 2.67
N ALA A 63 -8.26 11.69 1.52
CA ALA A 63 -7.25 11.02 0.74
C ALA A 63 -6.61 11.97 -0.27
N SER A 64 -5.30 11.85 -0.45
CA SER A 64 -4.55 12.54 -1.50
C SER A 64 -4.09 11.53 -2.56
N ILE A 65 -3.86 11.99 -3.77
CA ILE A 65 -3.36 11.13 -4.87
C ILE A 65 -2.06 11.72 -5.39
N VAL A 66 -1.04 10.88 -5.47
CA VAL A 66 0.22 11.19 -6.15
C VAL A 66 0.36 10.20 -7.31
N VAL A 67 0.57 10.72 -8.51
CA VAL A 67 0.77 9.89 -9.70
C VAL A 67 2.27 9.79 -9.98
N ASP A 68 2.77 8.56 -10.07
CA ASP A 68 4.17 8.26 -10.37
C ASP A 68 4.22 6.98 -11.20
N ASP A 69 4.69 7.08 -12.44
CA ASP A 69 4.73 5.97 -13.39
C ASP A 69 5.98 5.09 -13.28
N GLN A 70 6.85 5.37 -12.31
CA GLN A 70 8.00 4.52 -12.02
C GLN A 70 7.57 3.14 -11.54
N PRO A 71 8.45 2.12 -11.63
CA PRO A 71 8.21 0.84 -10.97
C PRO A 71 7.87 1.02 -9.49
N LEU A 72 7.00 0.18 -8.96
CA LEU A 72 6.48 0.30 -7.60
C LEU A 72 7.59 0.47 -6.55
N THR A 73 8.63 -0.36 -6.62
CA THR A 73 9.75 -0.30 -5.68
C THR A 73 10.42 1.09 -5.69
N ALA A 74 10.69 1.64 -6.87
CA ALA A 74 11.33 2.94 -7.00
C ALA A 74 10.43 4.07 -6.47
N ALA A 75 9.14 4.04 -6.81
CA ALA A 75 8.18 5.05 -6.40
C ALA A 75 7.98 5.07 -4.87
N VAL A 76 7.84 3.90 -4.26
CA VAL A 76 7.71 3.80 -2.80
C VAL A 76 8.99 4.26 -2.10
N ASN A 77 10.14 3.85 -2.58
CA ASN A 77 11.42 4.25 -1.99
C ASN A 77 11.66 5.76 -2.06
N GLU A 78 11.21 6.40 -3.12
CA GLU A 78 11.28 7.87 -3.22
C GLU A 78 10.43 8.54 -2.13
N GLN A 79 9.23 8.02 -1.88
CA GLN A 79 8.38 8.54 -0.82
C GLN A 79 8.97 8.27 0.58
N LEU A 80 9.57 7.10 0.79
CA LEU A 80 10.25 6.77 2.05
C LEU A 80 11.46 7.68 2.31
N ALA A 81 12.19 8.05 1.27
CA ALA A 81 13.32 8.95 1.39
C ALA A 81 12.90 10.38 1.76
N ALA A 82 11.68 10.77 1.36
CA ALA A 82 11.17 12.12 1.60
C ALA A 82 10.58 12.31 2.98
N ASP A 83 10.09 11.24 3.63
CA ASP A 83 9.34 11.35 4.87
C ASP A 83 9.46 10.10 5.75
N SER A 84 9.52 10.30 7.06
CA SER A 84 9.54 9.24 8.07
C SER A 84 9.05 9.81 9.39
N PRO A 85 8.27 9.11 10.20
CA PRO A 85 7.82 7.72 10.04
C PRO A 85 6.71 7.57 9.00
N MET A 86 6.58 6.38 8.43
CA MET A 86 5.58 6.12 7.40
C MET A 86 4.94 4.73 7.57
N LEU A 87 3.62 4.69 7.38
CA LEU A 87 2.85 3.46 7.22
C LEU A 87 2.62 3.24 5.73
N VAL A 88 2.94 2.04 5.23
CA VAL A 88 2.64 1.64 3.85
C VAL A 88 1.70 0.45 3.90
N VAL A 89 0.57 0.55 3.21
CA VAL A 89 -0.47 -0.48 3.17
C VAL A 89 -0.80 -0.77 1.70
N MET A 90 -0.76 -2.04 1.32
CA MET A 90 -1.12 -2.44 -0.04
C MET A 90 -2.61 -2.25 -0.29
N ALA A 91 -2.98 -1.97 -1.55
CA ALA A 91 -4.35 -1.63 -1.93
C ALA A 91 -5.29 -2.84 -2.04
N ASP A 92 -4.77 -4.07 -1.92
CA ASP A 92 -5.50 -5.31 -2.16
C ASP A 92 -5.76 -6.11 -0.88
N LEU A 93 -6.13 -5.43 0.20
CA LEU A 93 -6.37 -6.04 1.50
C LEU A 93 -7.85 -5.88 1.90
N PRO A 94 -8.78 -6.69 1.32
CA PRO A 94 -10.20 -6.52 1.56
C PRO A 94 -10.64 -6.81 3.00
N LEU A 95 -9.83 -7.56 3.76
CA LEU A 95 -10.12 -7.90 5.16
C LEU A 95 -9.39 -7.03 6.17
N LEU A 96 -8.69 -5.99 5.70
CA LEU A 96 -7.99 -5.05 6.57
C LEU A 96 -8.99 -4.31 7.48
N ARG A 97 -8.65 -4.20 8.76
CA ARG A 97 -9.45 -3.48 9.75
C ARG A 97 -8.63 -2.35 10.37
N ALA A 98 -9.32 -1.32 10.89
CA ALA A 98 -8.66 -0.22 11.60
C ALA A 98 -7.81 -0.73 12.78
N ALA A 99 -8.27 -1.78 13.47
CA ALA A 99 -7.50 -2.40 14.56
C ALA A 99 -6.15 -2.95 14.09
N ASP A 100 -6.09 -3.51 12.87
CA ASP A 100 -4.83 -4.02 12.31
C ASP A 100 -3.83 -2.87 12.09
N ILE A 101 -4.31 -1.73 11.63
CA ILE A 101 -3.47 -0.54 11.45
C ILE A 101 -2.98 0.00 12.79
N HIS A 102 -3.86 0.05 13.80
CA HIS A 102 -3.48 0.48 15.14
C HIS A 102 -2.37 -0.41 15.72
N ASP A 103 -2.47 -1.73 15.51
CA ASP A 103 -1.45 -2.67 15.98
C ASP A 103 -0.09 -2.42 15.29
N LEU A 104 -0.11 -2.14 13.99
CA LEU A 104 1.13 -1.84 13.24
C LEU A 104 1.82 -0.57 13.71
N VAL A 105 1.05 0.48 14.01
CA VAL A 105 1.62 1.78 14.38
C VAL A 105 1.88 1.93 15.88
N ALA A 106 1.32 1.05 16.71
CA ALA A 106 1.41 1.15 18.17
C ALA A 106 2.77 0.73 18.72
N THR A 107 3.58 -0.02 17.96
CA THR A 107 4.89 -0.47 18.44
C THR A 107 5.94 0.63 18.28
N ASP A 108 6.93 0.62 19.17
CA ASP A 108 8.07 1.55 19.10
C ASP A 108 9.23 1.00 18.25
N ALA A 109 9.03 -0.14 17.58
CA ALA A 109 10.04 -0.74 16.72
C ALA A 109 10.36 0.15 15.51
N ASP A 110 11.60 0.11 15.06
CA ASP A 110 12.03 0.83 13.86
C ASP A 110 11.30 0.34 12.61
N LEU A 111 10.93 -0.93 12.59
CA LEU A 111 10.19 -1.55 11.50
C LEU A 111 9.21 -2.59 12.05
N THR A 112 7.95 -2.49 11.63
CA THR A 112 6.91 -3.49 11.91
C THR A 112 6.32 -3.93 10.58
N ILE A 113 6.26 -5.23 10.32
CA ILE A 113 5.82 -5.79 9.03
C ILE A 113 4.63 -6.73 9.25
N ALA A 114 3.61 -6.61 8.40
CA ALA A 114 2.54 -7.58 8.24
C ALA A 114 2.79 -8.40 6.96
N PRO A 115 3.30 -9.63 7.07
CA PRO A 115 3.61 -10.44 5.89
C PRO A 115 2.34 -11.01 5.25
N GLY A 116 2.41 -11.25 3.94
CA GLY A 116 1.40 -12.01 3.22
C GLY A 116 1.71 -13.51 3.26
N LEU A 117 0.69 -14.34 3.04
CA LEU A 117 0.83 -15.79 3.04
C LEU A 117 1.79 -16.31 1.96
N GLY A 118 1.90 -15.60 0.82
CA GLY A 118 2.79 -15.95 -0.27
C GLY A 118 4.23 -15.42 -0.12
N GLY A 119 4.60 -14.87 1.04
CA GLY A 119 5.92 -14.27 1.28
C GLY A 119 6.03 -12.81 0.89
N GLY A 120 4.97 -12.21 0.34
CA GLY A 120 4.91 -10.78 0.07
C GLY A 120 4.70 -9.96 1.35
N THR A 121 4.76 -8.64 1.21
CA THR A 121 4.51 -7.71 2.31
C THR A 121 3.16 -7.03 2.11
N ASN A 122 2.22 -7.24 3.04
CA ASN A 122 0.89 -6.62 2.98
C ASN A 122 0.90 -5.18 3.49
N ALA A 123 1.63 -4.94 4.56
CA ALA A 123 1.77 -3.61 5.14
C ALA A 123 3.02 -3.53 5.99
N PHE A 124 3.54 -2.34 6.18
CA PHE A 124 4.60 -2.11 7.15
C PHE A 124 4.54 -0.68 7.69
N CYS A 125 5.08 -0.52 8.89
CA CYS A 125 5.31 0.79 9.49
C CYS A 125 6.81 0.92 9.74
N THR A 126 7.44 1.94 9.19
CA THR A 126 8.86 2.22 9.44
C THR A 126 9.05 3.56 10.13
N ARG A 127 9.95 3.59 11.11
CA ARG A 127 10.48 4.80 11.74
C ARG A 127 11.94 5.02 11.38
N GLU A 128 12.51 4.08 10.60
CA GLU A 128 13.91 4.14 10.16
C GLU A 128 14.01 4.89 8.83
N PRO A 129 14.59 6.11 8.79
CA PRO A 129 14.66 6.89 7.55
C PRO A 129 15.49 6.24 6.44
N ALA A 130 16.39 5.33 6.79
CA ALA A 130 17.22 4.61 5.82
C ALA A 130 16.55 3.37 5.25
N PHE A 131 15.38 2.95 5.77
CA PHE A 131 14.68 1.77 5.30
C PHE A 131 14.24 1.92 3.85
N ARG A 132 14.43 0.87 3.06
CA ARG A 132 13.98 0.79 1.67
C ARG A 132 13.29 -0.54 1.42
N VAL A 133 12.35 -0.55 0.48
CA VAL A 133 11.60 -1.74 0.09
C VAL A 133 12.17 -2.36 -1.17
N ASP A 134 11.79 -3.62 -1.37
CA ASP A 134 12.01 -4.35 -2.60
C ASP A 134 10.80 -5.28 -2.83
N TYR A 135 9.92 -4.91 -3.75
CA TYR A 135 8.67 -5.60 -4.01
C TYR A 135 8.80 -6.60 -5.16
N HIS A 136 9.41 -7.75 -4.87
CA HIS A 136 9.37 -8.88 -5.80
C HIS A 136 9.54 -10.18 -5.03
N GLY A 137 8.96 -11.26 -5.55
CA GLY A 137 9.06 -12.58 -4.93
C GLY A 137 8.65 -12.57 -3.45
N ALA A 138 9.52 -13.06 -2.58
CA ALA A 138 9.31 -13.11 -1.14
C ALA A 138 9.76 -11.80 -0.45
N SER A 139 9.11 -10.68 -0.79
CA SER A 139 9.50 -9.34 -0.33
C SER A 139 9.54 -9.20 1.21
N TYR A 140 8.71 -9.97 1.93
CA TYR A 140 8.75 -10.00 3.39
C TYR A 140 10.13 -10.39 3.93
N LEU A 141 10.75 -11.40 3.32
CA LEU A 141 12.08 -11.86 3.73
C LEU A 141 13.15 -10.81 3.40
N ASP A 142 13.04 -10.17 2.25
CA ASP A 142 13.95 -9.11 1.85
C ASP A 142 13.84 -7.90 2.80
N HIS A 143 12.62 -7.53 3.17
CA HIS A 143 12.37 -6.43 4.10
C HIS A 143 12.88 -6.74 5.51
N ARG A 144 12.82 -7.99 5.95
CA ARG A 144 13.40 -8.39 7.24
C ARG A 144 14.91 -8.25 7.28
N ALA A 145 15.56 -8.45 6.15
CA ALA A 145 17.02 -8.35 6.02
C ALA A 145 17.52 -6.90 5.87
N ALA A 146 16.61 -5.98 5.53
CA ALA A 146 16.95 -4.56 5.35
C ALA A 146 17.19 -3.77 6.69
#